data_26ca66d81dd2b103a51a2e3248b6c199
#
_entry.id   26ca66d81dd2b103a51a2e3248b6c199
#
_cell.length_a   1.000
_cell.length_b   1.000
_cell.length_c   1.000
_cell.angle_alpha   90.00
_cell.angle_beta   90.00
_cell.angle_gamma   90.00
#
_symmetry.space_group_name_H-M   'P 1'
#
loop_
_entity.id
_entity.type
_entity.pdbx_description
1 polymer ?
#
loop_
_entity_poly.entity_id
_entity_poly.type
_entity_poly.pdbx_seq_one_letter_code
_entity_poly.pdbx_strand_id
1 'polypeptide(L)' 'MAELRKTGESQYEVLIGKQPIGQVWNWHGTWSAQAKGKTHHGYKSRKKAIECVEQIHRGRA' A
#
# COMPACT_ATOMS: atom_id res chain seq x y z
N MET A 1 -2.91 1.81 13.40
CA MET A 1 -3.09 2.82 12.34
C MET A 1 -1.83 2.85 11.48
N ALA A 2 -2.00 2.79 10.18
CA ALA A 2 -0.84 2.75 9.27
C ALA A 2 -0.24 4.13 9.07
N GLU A 3 1.07 4.19 8.99
CA GLU A 3 1.81 5.40 8.66
C GLU A 3 2.32 5.28 7.23
N LEU A 4 2.57 6.41 6.59
CA LEU A 4 3.10 6.46 5.25
C LEU A 4 4.45 7.16 5.24
N ARG A 5 5.40 6.57 4.51
CA ARG A 5 6.68 7.21 4.25
C ARG A 5 6.87 7.32 2.75
N LYS A 6 7.07 8.53 2.26
CA LYS A 6 7.27 8.75 0.83
C LYS A 6 8.64 8.21 0.42
N THR A 7 8.64 7.27 -0.53
CA THR A 7 9.86 6.64 -1.01
C THR A 7 10.22 7.04 -2.43
N GLY A 8 9.30 7.71 -3.11
CA GLY A 8 9.52 8.20 -4.46
C GLY A 8 8.46 9.22 -4.81
N GLU A 9 8.46 9.68 -6.06
CA GLU A 9 7.58 10.75 -6.48
C GLU A 9 6.10 10.42 -6.32
N SER A 10 5.73 9.17 -6.60
CA SER A 10 4.35 8.71 -6.44
C SER A 10 4.31 7.38 -5.72
N GLN A 11 5.27 7.14 -4.85
CA GLN A 11 5.40 5.89 -4.11
C GLN A 11 5.44 6.16 -2.62
N TYR A 12 4.78 5.30 -1.88
CA TYR A 12 4.74 5.39 -0.42
C TYR A 12 4.94 3.99 0.17
N GLU A 13 5.66 3.94 1.27
CA GLU A 13 5.80 2.73 2.07
C GLU A 13 4.78 2.78 3.20
N VAL A 14 4.05 1.68 3.40
CA VAL A 14 3.06 1.58 4.47
C VAL A 14 3.72 0.91 5.67
N LEU A 15 3.63 1.57 6.82
CA LEU A 15 4.25 1.08 8.05
C LEU A 15 3.23 0.98 9.18
N ILE A 16 3.44 0.00 10.03
CA ILE A 16 2.70 -0.10 11.30
C ILE A 16 3.74 -0.25 12.41
N GLY A 17 3.71 0.67 13.39
CA GLY A 17 4.69 0.68 14.46
C GLY A 17 6.11 0.79 13.97
N LYS A 18 6.36 1.61 12.95
CA LYS A 18 7.65 1.80 12.30
C LYS A 18 8.15 0.59 11.52
N GLN A 19 7.32 -0.45 11.39
CA GLN A 19 7.69 -1.63 10.62
C GLN A 19 7.02 -1.61 9.27
N PRO A 20 7.78 -1.70 8.15
CA PRO A 20 7.18 -1.73 6.83
C PRO A 20 6.34 -2.99 6.63
N ILE A 21 5.11 -2.82 6.17
CA ILE A 21 4.22 -3.94 5.89
C ILE A 21 3.87 -4.06 4.42
N GLY A 22 4.17 -3.03 3.63
CA GLY A 22 3.90 -3.06 2.21
C GLY A 22 4.17 -1.72 1.59
N GLN A 23 3.78 -1.56 0.33
CA GLN A 23 3.97 -0.31 -0.38
C GLN A 23 2.82 -0.06 -1.34
N VAL A 24 2.60 1.21 -1.66
CA VAL A 24 1.58 1.64 -2.62
C VAL A 24 2.21 2.65 -3.57
N TRP A 25 1.72 2.68 -4.79
CA TRP A 25 2.21 3.63 -5.78
C TRP A 25 1.11 4.01 -6.75
N ASN A 26 1.24 5.20 -7.34
CA ASN A 26 0.33 5.65 -8.38
C ASN A 26 0.95 5.35 -9.74
N TRP A 27 0.16 4.75 -10.64
CA TRP A 27 0.60 4.45 -11.98
C TRP A 27 -0.56 4.69 -12.95
N HIS A 28 -0.37 5.62 -13.87
CA HIS A 28 -1.37 5.96 -14.90
C HIS A 28 -2.75 6.27 -14.33
N GLY A 29 -2.78 7.01 -13.21
CA GLY A 29 -4.04 7.43 -12.61
C GLY A 29 -4.71 6.41 -11.72
N THR A 30 -4.11 5.23 -11.57
CA THR A 30 -4.62 4.22 -10.64
C THR A 30 -3.57 3.93 -9.57
N TRP A 31 -4.03 3.46 -8.43
CA TRP A 31 -3.15 3.08 -7.33
C TRP A 31 -2.97 1.57 -7.31
N SER A 32 -1.77 1.16 -6.99
CA SER A 32 -1.41 -0.25 -6.82
C SER A 32 -0.90 -0.46 -5.42
N ALA A 33 -1.01 -1.69 -4.93
CA ALA A 33 -0.57 -2.05 -3.58
C ALA A 33 0.19 -3.36 -3.62
N GLN A 34 1.22 -3.47 -2.80
CA GLN A 34 1.99 -4.71 -2.68
C GLN A 34 2.29 -4.98 -1.21
N ALA A 35 2.05 -6.21 -0.78
CA ALA A 35 2.38 -6.67 0.56
C ALA A 35 2.54 -8.18 0.55
N LYS A 36 3.53 -8.71 1.29
CA LYS A 36 3.77 -10.15 1.44
C LYS A 36 3.86 -10.89 0.11
N GLY A 37 4.47 -10.26 -0.90
CA GLY A 37 4.62 -10.89 -2.20
C GLY A 37 3.39 -10.86 -3.08
N LYS A 38 2.30 -10.26 -2.62
CA LYS A 38 1.07 -10.11 -3.40
C LYS A 38 0.98 -8.69 -3.95
N THR A 39 0.56 -8.56 -5.20
CA THR A 39 0.40 -7.25 -5.84
C THR A 39 -1.01 -7.13 -6.37
N HIS A 40 -1.65 -6.00 -6.09
CA HIS A 40 -2.99 -5.68 -6.54
C HIS A 40 -2.99 -4.32 -7.22
N HIS A 41 -3.79 -4.18 -8.27
CA HIS A 41 -3.85 -2.96 -9.08
C HIS A 41 -5.29 -2.46 -9.21
N GLY A 42 -5.44 -1.23 -9.71
CA GLY A 42 -6.73 -0.73 -10.10
C GLY A 42 -7.52 -0.04 -8.99
N TYR A 43 -6.87 0.37 -7.93
CA TYR A 43 -7.53 1.15 -6.89
C TYR A 43 -7.67 2.60 -7.34
N LYS A 44 -8.81 3.21 -7.02
CA LYS A 44 -9.10 4.58 -7.43
C LYS A 44 -8.46 5.63 -6.53
N SER A 45 -8.06 5.25 -5.33
CA SER A 45 -7.48 6.18 -4.38
C SER A 45 -6.37 5.51 -3.57
N ARG A 46 -5.48 6.37 -3.04
CA ARG A 46 -4.42 5.90 -2.16
C ARG A 46 -4.99 5.19 -0.93
N LYS A 47 -6.08 5.73 -0.39
CA LYS A 47 -6.72 5.13 0.79
C LYS A 47 -7.13 3.69 0.53
N LYS A 48 -7.71 3.41 -0.64
CA LYS A 48 -8.12 2.05 -0.99
C LYS A 48 -6.92 1.11 -1.12
N ALA A 49 -5.83 1.58 -1.70
CA ALA A 49 -4.62 0.79 -1.81
C ALA A 49 -4.03 0.48 -0.43
N ILE A 50 -4.03 1.46 0.47
CA ILE A 50 -3.55 1.27 1.83
C ILE A 50 -4.41 0.25 2.58
N GLU A 51 -5.72 0.32 2.43
CA GLU A 51 -6.62 -0.67 3.02
C GLU A 51 -6.29 -2.08 2.53
N CYS A 52 -5.96 -2.23 1.25
CA CYS A 52 -5.55 -3.52 0.71
C CYS A 52 -4.28 -4.04 1.40
N VAL A 53 -3.28 -3.18 1.57
CA VAL A 53 -2.03 -3.57 2.25
C VAL A 53 -2.34 -4.02 3.68
N GLU A 54 -3.18 -3.28 4.40
CA GLU A 54 -3.54 -3.64 5.76
C GLU A 54 -4.26 -4.99 5.82
N GLN A 55 -5.16 -5.26 4.88
CA GLN A 55 -5.89 -6.52 4.84
C GLN A 55 -4.95 -7.69 4.55
N ILE A 56 -4.03 -7.53 3.62
CA ILE A 56 -3.02 -8.56 3.33
C ILE A 56 -2.17 -8.81 4.58
N HIS A 57 -1.75 -7.74 5.25
CA HIS A 57 -0.95 -7.85 6.46
C HIS A 57 -1.69 -8.64 7.56
N ARG A 58 -3.00 -8.44 7.66
CA ARG A 58 -3.84 -9.15 8.63
C ARG A 58 -4.22 -10.56 8.19
N GLY A 59 -3.88 -10.95 6.96
CA GLY A 59 -4.20 -12.26 6.44
C GLY A 59 -5.63 -12.40 5.94
N ARG A 60 -6.29 -11.30 5.58
CA ARG A 60 -7.69 -11.30 5.13
C ARG A 60 -7.86 -11.15 3.62
N ALA A 61 -6.81 -10.89 2.91
CA ALA A 61 -6.90 -10.68 1.47
C ALA A 61 -6.11 -11.75 0.71
#